data_05770efb24538bd4feb02aafb9ccc125
#
_entry.id   05770efb24538bd4feb02aafb9ccc125
#
_cell.length_a   1.000
_cell.length_b   1.000
_cell.length_c   1.000
_cell.angle_alpha   90.00
_cell.angle_beta   90.00
_cell.angle_gamma   90.00
#
_symmetry.space_group_name_H-M   'P 1'
#
loop_
_entity.id
_entity.type
_entity.pdbx_description
1 polymer ?
#
loop_
_entity_poly.entity_id
_entity_poly.type
_entity_poly.pdbx_seq_one_letter_code
_entity_poly.pdbx_strand_id
1 'polypeptide(L)'
;PSGHPTASPIATAAPTAATADLVTVLTEGATQASTAASQASETTAARLYASLAVAWLLGAVSLDPGAVEAPRRSFSSGAPAPGSVLQAYDAARYALQEVAARAADDQRAHANEDAAYATRVVSASLALGGADARLSAYAPPTGAAEGASLDVTWARQAWTTVMDAEVAGVAAGGGEATTEAINA
;
A
#
# COMPACT_ATOMS: atom_id res chain seq x y z
N PRO A 1 56.20 -3.73 -35.90
CA PRO A 1 55.16 -2.74 -35.72
C PRO A 1 54.15 -3.29 -34.74
N SER A 2 54.24 -2.85 -33.51
CA SER A 2 53.36 -3.26 -32.41
C SER A 2 52.13 -2.33 -32.42
N GLY A 3 51.02 -2.82 -32.94
CA GLY A 3 49.74 -2.11 -32.84
C GLY A 3 49.22 -2.16 -31.40
N HIS A 4 49.14 -1.00 -30.77
CA HIS A 4 48.43 -0.87 -29.51
C HIS A 4 46.93 -0.96 -29.78
N PRO A 5 46.17 -1.74 -28.97
CA PRO A 5 44.71 -1.74 -29.10
C PRO A 5 44.18 -0.37 -28.68
N THR A 6 43.50 0.29 -29.59
CA THR A 6 42.77 1.54 -29.31
C THR A 6 41.65 1.22 -28.33
N ALA A 7 41.68 1.81 -27.12
CA ALA A 7 40.63 1.66 -26.17
C ALA A 7 39.30 2.16 -26.77
N SER A 8 38.27 1.33 -26.74
CA SER A 8 36.90 1.73 -27.12
C SER A 8 36.43 2.88 -26.21
N PRO A 9 35.75 3.89 -26.74
CA PRO A 9 35.24 4.98 -25.92
C PRO A 9 34.28 4.40 -24.86
N ILE A 10 34.47 4.81 -23.62
CA ILE A 10 33.58 4.52 -22.51
C ILE A 10 32.22 5.11 -22.90
N ALA A 11 31.18 4.28 -22.91
CA ALA A 11 29.84 4.75 -23.20
C ALA A 11 29.48 5.89 -22.22
N THR A 12 29.09 7.04 -22.76
CA THR A 12 28.60 8.16 -21.96
C THR A 12 27.37 7.63 -21.17
N ALA A 13 27.35 7.87 -19.85
CA ALA A 13 26.23 7.50 -19.03
C ALA A 13 24.93 8.06 -19.64
N ALA A 14 23.88 7.26 -19.67
CA ALA A 14 22.58 7.72 -20.12
C ALA A 14 22.15 8.96 -19.31
N PRO A 15 21.48 9.94 -19.94
CA PRO A 15 21.02 11.12 -19.22
C PRO A 15 20.17 10.67 -18.02
N THR A 16 20.43 11.23 -16.85
CA THR A 16 19.62 10.98 -15.65
C THR A 16 18.22 11.58 -15.88
N ALA A 17 17.19 10.75 -15.84
CA ALA A 17 15.80 11.23 -15.90
C ALA A 17 15.53 12.18 -14.73
N ALA A 18 14.77 13.25 -14.96
CA ALA A 18 14.33 14.12 -13.88
C ALA A 18 13.38 13.34 -12.93
N THR A 19 13.41 13.67 -11.63
CA THR A 19 12.54 13.02 -10.64
C THR A 19 11.06 13.13 -11.04
N ALA A 20 10.64 14.28 -11.58
CA ALA A 20 9.27 14.48 -12.07
C ALA A 20 8.89 13.51 -13.21
N ASP A 21 9.83 13.19 -14.10
CA ASP A 21 9.59 12.23 -15.19
C ASP A 21 9.43 10.82 -14.63
N LEU A 22 10.22 10.46 -13.60
CA LEU A 22 10.09 9.16 -12.93
C LEU A 22 8.77 9.03 -12.19
N VAL A 23 8.33 10.07 -11.49
CA VAL A 23 7.01 10.10 -10.81
C VAL A 23 5.89 9.90 -11.83
N THR A 24 5.95 10.61 -12.97
CA THR A 24 4.96 10.46 -14.05
C THR A 24 4.92 9.02 -14.58
N VAL A 25 6.07 8.43 -14.89
CA VAL A 25 6.15 7.05 -15.39
C VAL A 25 5.59 6.05 -14.37
N LEU A 26 5.90 6.22 -13.09
CA LEU A 26 5.40 5.34 -12.04
C LEU A 26 3.88 5.46 -11.85
N THR A 27 3.32 6.66 -11.87
CA THR A 27 1.87 6.87 -11.71
C THR A 27 1.08 6.40 -12.93
N GLU A 28 1.57 6.64 -14.14
CA GLU A 28 0.98 6.10 -15.36
C GLU A 28 1.04 4.57 -15.41
N GLY A 29 2.19 3.98 -15.03
CA GLY A 29 2.37 2.55 -14.92
C GLY A 29 1.40 1.94 -13.91
N ALA A 30 1.26 2.56 -12.73
CA ALA A 30 0.31 2.13 -11.70
C ALA A 30 -1.14 2.14 -12.23
N THR A 31 -1.53 3.17 -12.97
CA THR A 31 -2.86 3.26 -13.59
C THR A 31 -3.09 2.13 -14.60
N GLN A 32 -2.10 1.84 -15.46
CA GLN A 32 -2.18 0.75 -16.41
C GLN A 32 -2.25 -0.62 -15.71
N ALA A 33 -1.45 -0.83 -14.67
CA ALA A 33 -1.47 -2.06 -13.89
C ALA A 33 -2.80 -2.23 -13.14
N SER A 34 -3.37 -1.17 -12.56
CA SER A 34 -4.69 -1.18 -11.94
C SER A 34 -5.80 -1.57 -12.94
N THR A 35 -5.75 -0.99 -14.13
CA THR A 35 -6.68 -1.35 -15.20
C THR A 35 -6.53 -2.82 -15.61
N ALA A 36 -5.30 -3.30 -15.78
CA ALA A 36 -5.03 -4.71 -16.11
C ALA A 36 -5.50 -5.65 -14.98
N ALA A 37 -5.31 -5.28 -13.71
CA ALA A 37 -5.79 -6.04 -12.57
C ALA A 37 -7.32 -6.18 -12.58
N SER A 38 -8.05 -5.08 -12.82
CA SER A 38 -9.51 -5.06 -12.83
C SER A 38 -10.13 -5.88 -13.98
N GLN A 39 -9.41 -6.05 -15.07
CA GLN A 39 -9.85 -6.76 -16.30
C GLN A 39 -9.32 -8.20 -16.37
N ALA A 40 -8.41 -8.60 -15.49
CA ALA A 40 -7.79 -9.91 -15.55
C ALA A 40 -8.82 -11.04 -15.36
N SER A 41 -8.78 -12.06 -16.22
CA SER A 41 -9.65 -13.23 -16.17
C SER A 41 -9.15 -14.27 -15.16
N GLU A 42 -7.88 -14.17 -14.71
CA GLU A 42 -7.25 -15.10 -13.78
C GLU A 42 -6.87 -14.37 -12.49
N THR A 43 -7.24 -14.93 -11.33
CA THR A 43 -6.97 -14.33 -10.01
C THR A 43 -5.47 -14.09 -9.77
N THR A 44 -4.60 -15.00 -10.21
CA THR A 44 -3.15 -14.83 -10.05
C THR A 44 -2.64 -13.63 -10.85
N ALA A 45 -3.13 -13.44 -12.07
CA ALA A 45 -2.79 -12.28 -12.90
C ALA A 45 -3.34 -10.98 -12.29
N ALA A 46 -4.58 -10.99 -11.81
CA ALA A 46 -5.19 -9.86 -11.14
C ALA A 46 -4.35 -9.40 -9.94
N ARG A 47 -3.95 -10.31 -9.07
CA ARG A 47 -3.10 -10.04 -7.90
C ARG A 47 -1.71 -9.56 -8.29
N LEU A 48 -1.10 -10.13 -9.31
CA LEU A 48 0.20 -9.66 -9.81
C LEU A 48 0.13 -8.22 -10.28
N TYR A 49 -0.86 -7.87 -11.10
CA TYR A 49 -1.02 -6.49 -11.56
C TYR A 49 -1.39 -5.53 -10.42
N ALA A 50 -2.21 -5.96 -9.45
CA ALA A 50 -2.49 -5.16 -8.25
C ALA A 50 -1.21 -4.90 -7.43
N SER A 51 -0.38 -5.91 -7.22
CA SER A 51 0.91 -5.75 -6.53
C SER A 51 1.85 -4.78 -7.26
N LEU A 52 1.89 -4.83 -8.59
CA LEU A 52 2.67 -3.90 -9.41
C LEU A 52 2.14 -2.48 -9.29
N ALA A 53 0.82 -2.29 -9.34
CA ALA A 53 0.20 -0.97 -9.18
C ALA A 53 0.58 -0.36 -7.82
N VAL A 54 0.41 -1.10 -6.74
CA VAL A 54 0.76 -0.66 -5.38
C VAL A 54 2.27 -0.35 -5.27
N ALA A 55 3.14 -1.22 -5.79
CA ALA A 55 4.59 -1.00 -5.75
C ALA A 55 5.00 0.29 -6.48
N TRP A 56 4.40 0.58 -7.62
CA TRP A 56 4.69 1.79 -8.39
C TRP A 56 4.12 3.05 -7.71
N LEU A 57 2.93 3.00 -7.10
CA LEU A 57 2.39 4.09 -6.27
C LEU A 57 3.32 4.40 -5.08
N LEU A 58 3.77 3.38 -4.36
CA LEU A 58 4.74 3.54 -3.27
C LEU A 58 6.07 4.13 -3.77
N GLY A 59 6.53 3.70 -4.93
CA GLY A 59 7.70 4.28 -5.59
C GLY A 59 7.51 5.76 -5.92
N ALA A 60 6.36 6.15 -6.46
CA ALA A 60 6.04 7.53 -6.76
C ALA A 60 5.99 8.39 -5.49
N VAL A 61 5.29 7.94 -4.44
CA VAL A 61 5.22 8.62 -3.13
C VAL A 61 6.59 8.75 -2.47
N SER A 62 7.49 7.78 -2.64
CA SER A 62 8.84 7.87 -2.08
C SER A 62 9.70 8.95 -2.77
N LEU A 63 9.39 9.29 -4.01
CA LEU A 63 10.05 10.35 -4.78
C LEU A 63 9.40 11.72 -4.57
N ASP A 64 8.08 11.73 -4.48
CA ASP A 64 7.27 12.92 -4.22
C ASP A 64 6.04 12.53 -3.36
N PRO A 65 6.02 12.89 -2.07
CA PRO A 65 4.88 12.60 -1.19
C PRO A 65 3.54 13.15 -1.66
N GLY A 66 3.54 14.16 -2.53
CA GLY A 66 2.33 14.75 -3.13
C GLY A 66 1.89 14.10 -4.45
N ALA A 67 2.63 13.10 -4.95
CA ALA A 67 2.37 12.49 -6.26
C ALA A 67 1.08 11.69 -6.34
N VAL A 68 0.58 11.22 -5.20
CA VAL A 68 -0.61 10.36 -5.11
C VAL A 68 -1.54 10.91 -4.02
N GLU A 69 -2.83 10.89 -4.27
CA GLU A 69 -3.81 11.21 -3.22
C GLU A 69 -3.69 10.20 -2.06
N ALA A 70 -4.02 10.66 -0.86
CA ALA A 70 -4.04 9.80 0.32
C ALA A 70 -4.97 8.58 0.07
N PRO A 71 -4.54 7.36 0.42
CA PRO A 71 -5.30 6.15 0.17
C PRO A 71 -6.70 6.24 0.81
N ARG A 72 -7.71 5.78 0.08
CA ARG A 72 -9.10 5.81 0.54
C ARG A 72 -9.87 4.63 -0.03
N ARG A 73 -10.31 3.74 0.84
CA ARG A 73 -11.29 2.73 0.45
C ARG A 73 -12.68 3.37 0.38
N SER A 74 -13.29 3.36 -0.81
CA SER A 74 -14.56 4.08 -1.06
C SER A 74 -15.81 3.25 -0.81
N PHE A 75 -15.76 1.92 -0.92
CA PHE A 75 -16.94 1.02 -0.93
C PHE A 75 -17.99 1.40 -1.99
N SER A 76 -17.57 2.01 -3.10
CA SER A 76 -18.47 2.41 -4.19
C SER A 76 -19.15 1.22 -4.86
N SER A 77 -18.55 0.04 -4.82
CA SER A 77 -19.15 -1.23 -5.24
C SER A 77 -20.36 -1.65 -4.38
N GLY A 78 -20.55 -1.06 -3.20
CA GLY A 78 -21.58 -1.46 -2.24
C GLY A 78 -21.32 -2.82 -1.57
N ALA A 79 -20.19 -3.45 -1.81
CA ALA A 79 -19.80 -4.72 -1.20
C ALA A 79 -18.96 -4.48 0.07
N PRO A 80 -19.15 -5.29 1.13
CA PRO A 80 -18.29 -5.23 2.30
C PRO A 80 -16.88 -5.72 1.97
N ALA A 81 -15.90 -5.29 2.75
CA ALA A 81 -14.55 -5.83 2.67
C ALA A 81 -14.54 -7.34 3.03
N PRO A 82 -13.68 -8.17 2.41
CA PRO A 82 -13.45 -9.53 2.86
C PRO A 82 -13.07 -9.57 4.35
N GLY A 83 -13.44 -10.63 5.05
CA GLY A 83 -13.17 -10.76 6.49
C GLY A 83 -11.70 -10.63 6.87
N SER A 84 -10.78 -11.12 6.02
CA SER A 84 -9.32 -10.94 6.21
C SER A 84 -8.89 -9.49 6.09
N VAL A 85 -9.47 -8.74 5.16
CA VAL A 85 -9.21 -7.31 4.99
C VAL A 85 -9.76 -6.52 6.19
N LEU A 86 -11.01 -6.80 6.61
CA LEU A 86 -11.59 -6.18 7.79
C LEU A 86 -10.74 -6.43 9.04
N GLN A 87 -10.26 -7.66 9.24
CA GLN A 87 -9.39 -8.01 10.36
C GLN A 87 -8.06 -7.25 10.30
N ALA A 88 -7.46 -7.09 9.11
CA ALA A 88 -6.22 -6.34 8.94
C ALA A 88 -6.40 -4.86 9.31
N TYR A 89 -7.50 -4.23 8.87
CA TYR A 89 -7.80 -2.84 9.27
C TYR A 89 -8.09 -2.72 10.77
N ASP A 90 -8.76 -3.69 11.39
CA ASP A 90 -8.99 -3.66 12.83
C ASP A 90 -7.69 -3.84 13.62
N ALA A 91 -6.78 -4.69 13.15
CA ALA A 91 -5.44 -4.82 13.72
C ALA A 91 -4.62 -3.52 13.57
N ALA A 92 -4.72 -2.86 12.41
CA ALA A 92 -4.06 -1.57 12.18
C ALA A 92 -4.64 -0.49 13.11
N ARG A 93 -5.97 -0.40 13.24
CA ARG A 93 -6.64 0.50 14.18
C ARG A 93 -6.11 0.30 15.61
N TYR A 94 -6.04 -0.96 16.07
CA TYR A 94 -5.56 -1.29 17.41
C TYR A 94 -4.10 -0.87 17.59
N ALA A 95 -3.21 -1.25 16.67
CA ALA A 95 -1.79 -0.92 16.70
C ALA A 95 -1.56 0.60 16.74
N LEU A 96 -2.25 1.35 15.89
CA LEU A 96 -2.10 2.79 15.76
C LEU A 96 -2.64 3.55 16.99
N GLN A 97 -3.71 3.06 17.62
CA GLN A 97 -4.19 3.58 18.91
C GLN A 97 -3.16 3.38 20.02
N GLU A 98 -2.52 2.20 20.07
CA GLU A 98 -1.45 1.91 21.01
C GLU A 98 -0.20 2.78 20.77
N VAL A 99 0.16 3.00 19.49
CA VAL A 99 1.25 3.90 19.11
C VAL A 99 0.91 5.34 19.50
N ALA A 100 -0.29 5.82 19.21
CA ALA A 100 -0.74 7.17 19.57
C ALA A 100 -0.72 7.41 21.08
N ALA A 101 -1.06 6.39 21.88
CA ALA A 101 -1.02 6.50 23.35
C ALA A 101 0.40 6.74 23.90
N ARG A 102 1.43 6.26 23.20
CA ARG A 102 2.84 6.41 23.57
C ARG A 102 3.57 7.55 22.86
N ALA A 103 3.06 7.98 21.73
CA ALA A 103 3.64 9.05 20.92
C ALA A 103 3.36 10.44 21.51
N ALA A 104 4.09 11.44 21.04
CA ALA A 104 3.89 12.85 21.37
C ALA A 104 3.63 13.68 20.09
N ASP A 105 3.07 14.87 20.28
CA ASP A 105 2.92 15.90 19.26
C ASP A 105 2.41 15.39 17.90
N ASP A 106 3.10 15.71 16.81
CA ASP A 106 2.70 15.37 15.46
C ASP A 106 2.62 13.86 15.23
N GLN A 107 3.49 13.07 15.85
CA GLN A 107 3.44 11.60 15.73
C GLN A 107 2.15 11.03 16.32
N ARG A 108 1.69 11.59 17.45
CA ARG A 108 0.40 11.23 18.03
C ARG A 108 -0.75 11.63 17.13
N ALA A 109 -0.69 12.85 16.55
CA ALA A 109 -1.73 13.33 15.64
C ALA A 109 -1.87 12.41 14.43
N HIS A 110 -0.76 12.07 13.76
CA HIS A 110 -0.76 11.15 12.61
C HIS A 110 -1.26 9.76 12.97
N ALA A 111 -0.79 9.17 14.07
CA ALA A 111 -1.25 7.84 14.49
C ALA A 111 -2.75 7.82 14.81
N ASN A 112 -3.30 8.89 15.41
CA ASN A 112 -4.74 9.03 15.64
C ASN A 112 -5.53 9.18 14.33
N GLU A 113 -5.03 9.94 13.36
CA GLU A 113 -5.67 10.10 12.06
C GLU A 113 -5.73 8.77 11.30
N ASP A 114 -4.63 8.05 11.27
CA ASP A 114 -4.52 6.73 10.68
C ASP A 114 -5.45 5.72 11.37
N ALA A 115 -5.49 5.70 12.72
CA ALA A 115 -6.40 4.86 13.48
C ALA A 115 -7.87 5.20 13.18
N ALA A 116 -8.19 6.49 13.02
CA ALA A 116 -9.53 6.94 12.65
C ALA A 116 -9.90 6.50 11.23
N TYR A 117 -8.95 6.52 10.28
CA TYR A 117 -9.16 5.99 8.94
C TYR A 117 -9.48 4.48 8.99
N ALA A 118 -8.65 3.69 9.64
CA ALA A 118 -8.88 2.25 9.80
C ALA A 118 -10.24 1.95 10.47
N THR A 119 -10.63 2.75 11.49
CA THR A 119 -11.94 2.66 12.15
C THR A 119 -13.08 2.89 11.16
N ARG A 120 -12.97 3.90 10.28
CA ARG A 120 -14.00 4.18 9.27
C ARG A 120 -14.17 3.02 8.29
N VAL A 121 -13.07 2.43 7.83
CA VAL A 121 -13.12 1.26 6.92
C VAL A 121 -13.81 0.08 7.58
N VAL A 122 -13.44 -0.27 8.82
CA VAL A 122 -14.08 -1.35 9.59
C VAL A 122 -15.58 -1.09 9.77
N SER A 123 -15.94 0.12 10.19
CA SER A 123 -17.34 0.49 10.44
C SER A 123 -18.18 0.46 9.16
N ALA A 124 -17.65 0.97 8.04
CA ALA A 124 -18.32 0.95 6.76
C ALA A 124 -18.56 -0.49 6.25
N SER A 125 -17.54 -1.35 6.36
CA SER A 125 -17.67 -2.75 5.97
C SER A 125 -18.73 -3.49 6.78
N LEU A 126 -18.77 -3.29 8.10
CA LEU A 126 -19.78 -3.88 8.97
C LEU A 126 -21.18 -3.35 8.65
N ALA A 127 -21.33 -2.05 8.36
CA ALA A 127 -22.59 -1.45 7.96
C ALA A 127 -23.15 -2.02 6.65
N LEU A 128 -22.27 -2.49 5.75
CA LEU A 128 -22.64 -3.20 4.52
C LEU A 128 -22.90 -4.69 4.72
N GLY A 129 -22.93 -5.18 5.96
CA GLY A 129 -23.19 -6.58 6.29
C GLY A 129 -21.95 -7.47 6.24
N GLY A 130 -20.75 -6.88 6.25
CA GLY A 130 -19.50 -7.63 6.35
C GLY A 130 -19.45 -8.50 7.60
N ALA A 131 -18.82 -9.69 7.49
CA ALA A 131 -18.61 -10.56 8.62
C ALA A 131 -17.69 -9.89 9.66
N ASP A 132 -18.10 -9.90 10.92
CA ASP A 132 -17.26 -9.37 12.01
C ASP A 132 -16.12 -10.35 12.32
N ALA A 133 -14.95 -10.06 11.75
CA ALA A 133 -13.72 -10.83 11.94
C ALA A 133 -12.74 -10.17 12.94
N ARG A 134 -13.20 -9.19 13.72
CA ARG A 134 -12.37 -8.48 14.70
C ARG A 134 -11.97 -9.41 15.84
N LEU A 135 -10.74 -9.22 16.32
CA LEU A 135 -10.24 -9.91 17.51
C LEU A 135 -10.32 -8.99 18.75
N SER A 136 -10.33 -9.59 19.92
CA SER A 136 -10.32 -8.83 21.19
C SER A 136 -9.00 -8.11 21.47
N ALA A 137 -7.88 -8.59 20.88
CA ALA A 137 -6.55 -7.99 21.03
C ALA A 137 -5.62 -8.46 19.91
N TYR A 138 -4.59 -7.66 19.65
CA TYR A 138 -3.53 -7.96 18.67
C TYR A 138 -2.16 -7.83 19.35
N ALA A 139 -1.27 -8.79 19.08
CA ALA A 139 0.07 -8.77 19.66
C ALA A 139 0.95 -7.73 18.95
N PRO A 140 1.77 -6.97 19.69
CA PRO A 140 2.81 -6.14 19.10
C PRO A 140 3.90 -7.02 18.46
N PRO A 141 4.75 -6.46 17.58
CA PRO A 141 5.91 -7.16 17.06
C PRO A 141 6.88 -7.53 18.17
N THR A 142 7.58 -8.64 18.00
CA THR A 142 8.52 -9.18 19.01
C THR A 142 9.83 -8.39 19.12
N GLY A 143 10.08 -7.45 18.19
CA GLY A 143 11.26 -6.59 18.16
C GLY A 143 11.10 -5.44 17.18
N ALA A 144 11.94 -4.42 17.33
CA ALA A 144 12.01 -3.30 16.41
C ALA A 144 12.79 -3.68 15.15
N ALA A 145 12.40 -3.14 13.99
CA ALA A 145 13.19 -3.22 12.77
C ALA A 145 14.49 -2.40 12.92
N GLU A 146 15.52 -2.76 12.16
CA GLU A 146 16.80 -2.06 12.20
C GLU A 146 16.61 -0.55 11.94
N GLY A 147 17.17 0.27 12.81
CA GLY A 147 17.09 1.73 12.72
C GLY A 147 15.74 2.36 13.04
N ALA A 148 14.75 1.58 13.52
CA ALA A 148 13.43 2.08 13.88
C ALA A 148 13.07 1.81 15.36
N SER A 149 12.16 2.59 15.91
CA SER A 149 11.55 2.27 17.21
C SER A 149 10.54 1.12 17.08
N LEU A 150 10.15 0.50 18.20
CA LEU A 150 9.11 -0.52 18.22
C LEU A 150 7.79 0.03 17.70
N ASP A 151 7.42 1.25 18.06
CA ASP A 151 6.17 1.89 17.63
C ASP A 151 6.16 2.14 16.11
N VAL A 152 7.26 2.63 15.54
CA VAL A 152 7.40 2.79 14.07
C VAL A 152 7.33 1.42 13.37
N THR A 153 7.98 0.41 13.94
CA THR A 153 7.93 -0.96 13.41
C THR A 153 6.50 -1.50 13.42
N TRP A 154 5.77 -1.31 14.52
CA TRP A 154 4.39 -1.78 14.64
C TRP A 154 3.45 -1.07 13.66
N ALA A 155 3.53 0.26 13.55
CA ALA A 155 2.74 1.01 12.59
C ALA A 155 3.00 0.57 11.15
N ARG A 156 4.27 0.41 10.75
CA ARG A 156 4.63 -0.09 9.41
C ARG A 156 4.12 -1.50 9.16
N GLN A 157 4.29 -2.41 10.11
CA GLN A 157 3.82 -3.79 9.99
C GLN A 157 2.29 -3.85 9.87
N ALA A 158 1.58 -3.01 10.63
CA ALA A 158 0.14 -2.92 10.56
C ALA A 158 -0.34 -2.53 9.14
N TRP A 159 0.24 -1.48 8.55
CA TRP A 159 -0.10 -1.07 7.18
C TRP A 159 0.37 -2.07 6.12
N THR A 160 1.53 -2.71 6.29
CA THR A 160 1.96 -3.80 5.39
C THR A 160 0.94 -4.94 5.40
N THR A 161 0.43 -5.31 6.58
CA THR A 161 -0.60 -6.35 6.69
C THR A 161 -1.90 -5.95 5.99
N VAL A 162 -2.30 -4.67 6.05
CA VAL A 162 -3.45 -4.17 5.29
C VAL A 162 -3.23 -4.28 3.79
N MET A 163 -2.08 -3.81 3.28
CA MET A 163 -1.75 -3.93 1.86
C MET A 163 -1.76 -5.38 1.37
N ASP A 164 -1.14 -6.28 2.13
CA ASP A 164 -1.11 -7.71 1.81
C ASP A 164 -2.52 -8.32 1.77
N ALA A 165 -3.38 -7.93 2.72
CA ALA A 165 -4.76 -8.40 2.78
C ALA A 165 -5.60 -7.86 1.61
N GLU A 166 -5.44 -6.58 1.24
CA GLU A 166 -6.12 -5.98 0.08
C GLU A 166 -5.72 -6.67 -1.22
N VAL A 167 -4.41 -6.85 -1.46
CA VAL A 167 -3.91 -7.56 -2.64
C VAL A 167 -4.40 -9.03 -2.66
N ALA A 168 -4.37 -9.71 -1.52
CA ALA A 168 -4.87 -11.08 -1.40
C ALA A 168 -6.38 -11.18 -1.63
N GLY A 169 -7.12 -10.11 -1.34
CA GLY A 169 -8.56 -10.00 -1.60
C GLY A 169 -8.93 -9.79 -3.07
N VAL A 170 -7.99 -9.38 -3.91
CA VAL A 170 -8.22 -9.18 -5.35
C VAL A 170 -8.57 -10.51 -6.02
N ALA A 171 -9.63 -10.51 -6.83
CA ALA A 171 -10.12 -11.67 -7.58
C ALA A 171 -10.23 -11.36 -9.08
N ALA A 172 -10.27 -12.40 -9.89
CA ALA A 172 -10.52 -12.30 -11.33
C ALA A 172 -11.87 -11.62 -11.59
N GLY A 173 -11.90 -10.72 -12.57
CA GLY A 173 -13.11 -9.99 -12.94
C GLY A 173 -13.64 -9.05 -11.83
N GLY A 174 -12.80 -8.68 -10.88
CA GLY A 174 -13.18 -7.87 -9.73
C GLY A 174 -13.56 -6.42 -10.06
N GLY A 175 -13.25 -5.93 -11.25
CA GLY A 175 -13.68 -4.60 -11.72
C GLY A 175 -13.41 -3.49 -10.71
N GLU A 176 -14.47 -2.81 -10.29
CA GLU A 176 -14.41 -1.69 -9.35
C GLU A 176 -13.84 -2.09 -7.97
N ALA A 177 -14.19 -3.27 -7.45
CA ALA A 177 -13.67 -3.76 -6.17
C ALA A 177 -12.14 -3.95 -6.19
N THR A 178 -11.58 -4.34 -7.34
CA THR A 178 -10.11 -4.41 -7.51
C THR A 178 -9.48 -3.01 -7.48
N THR A 179 -10.10 -2.05 -8.15
CA THR A 179 -9.64 -0.66 -8.13
C THR A 179 -9.72 -0.06 -6.72
N GLU A 180 -10.81 -0.33 -5.99
CA GLU A 180 -10.94 0.05 -4.57
C GLU A 180 -9.82 -0.53 -3.69
N ALA A 181 -9.49 -1.83 -3.88
CA ALA A 181 -8.44 -2.50 -3.13
C ALA A 181 -7.04 -1.94 -3.42
N ILE A 182 -6.77 -1.48 -4.64
CA ILE A 182 -5.49 -0.86 -5.01
C ILE A 182 -5.36 0.56 -4.42
N ASN A 183 -6.48 1.29 -4.31
CA ASN A 183 -6.53 2.67 -3.83
C ASN A 183 -6.77 2.77 -2.30
N ALA A 184 -6.90 1.64 -1.63
CA ALA A 184 -7.15 1.55 -0.19
C ALA A 184 -5.88 1.74 0.63
#